data_4f8469f60358b12d396615af028804ee
#
_entry.id   4f8469f60358b12d396615af028804ee
#
_cell.length_a   1.000
_cell.length_b   1.000
_cell.length_c   1.000
_cell.angle_alpha   90.00
_cell.angle_beta   90.00
_cell.angle_gamma   90.00
#
_symmetry.space_group_name_H-M   'P 1'
#
loop_
_entity.id
_entity.type
_entity.pdbx_description
1 polymer ?
#
loop_
_entity_poly.entity_id
_entity_poly.type
_entity_poly.pdbx_seq_one_letter_code
_entity_poly.pdbx_strand_id
1 'polypeptide(L)'
;EADFMIGDETMKKEWELGKKVGSDILSITDSGIDIGSGYVPYDDEGTKATKTYLIKNGVLTGRLHSATTAAELGEELTGNARAVSREFEPIVRMTTTVVEGGENTFEELIGRIKKGYYIKVPSHGSGMSTFTIAPNLAYEVTDGKIGRPVKISVISGNVFETLGLIE
;
A
#
# COMPACT_ATOMS: atom_id res chain seq x y z
N GLU A 1 6.05 -6.94 -0.05
CA GLU A 1 5.97 -8.33 0.47
C GLU A 1 7.38 -8.89 0.62
N ALA A 2 7.68 -9.49 1.78
CA ALA A 2 9.03 -9.96 2.10
C ALA A 2 9.56 -11.05 1.15
N ASP A 3 8.67 -11.85 0.58
CA ASP A 3 9.05 -12.90 -0.38
C ASP A 3 9.90 -12.40 -1.55
N PHE A 4 9.63 -11.20 -2.05
CA PHE A 4 10.39 -10.62 -3.17
C PHE A 4 11.80 -10.18 -2.80
N MET A 5 12.09 -10.04 -1.52
CA MET A 5 13.40 -9.60 -1.03
C MET A 5 14.35 -10.78 -0.79
N ILE A 6 13.80 -11.98 -0.64
CA ILE A 6 14.60 -13.18 -0.41
C ILE A 6 15.41 -13.48 -1.67
N GLY A 7 16.74 -13.50 -1.53
CA GLY A 7 17.66 -13.71 -2.66
C GLY A 7 17.96 -12.48 -3.52
N ASP A 8 17.35 -11.32 -3.27
CA ASP A 8 17.63 -10.07 -3.99
C ASP A 8 18.26 -9.02 -3.06
N GLU A 9 19.59 -8.93 -3.07
CA GLU A 9 20.34 -7.98 -2.26
C GLU A 9 20.09 -6.51 -2.65
N THR A 10 19.75 -6.25 -3.91
CA THR A 10 19.41 -4.89 -4.36
C THR A 10 18.10 -4.46 -3.76
N MET A 11 17.09 -5.33 -3.82
CA MET A 11 15.77 -5.07 -3.25
C MET A 11 15.83 -4.96 -1.73
N LYS A 12 16.62 -5.80 -1.04
CA LYS A 12 16.85 -5.68 0.42
C LYS A 12 17.39 -4.31 0.79
N LYS A 13 18.34 -3.78 0.01
CA LYS A 13 18.93 -2.46 0.25
C LYS A 13 17.96 -1.32 -0.09
N GLU A 14 17.17 -1.44 -1.15
CA GLU A 14 16.17 -0.44 -1.52
C GLU A 14 15.05 -0.33 -0.47
N TRP A 15 14.64 -1.45 0.09
CA TRP A 15 13.56 -1.57 1.07
C TRP A 15 14.08 -1.83 2.49
N GLU A 16 15.21 -1.26 2.85
CA GLU A 16 15.77 -1.36 4.18
C GLU A 16 14.88 -0.66 5.22
N LEU A 17 14.62 -1.32 6.35
CA LEU A 17 13.86 -0.72 7.45
C LEU A 17 14.59 0.51 7.99
N GLY A 18 13.80 1.54 8.33
CA GLY A 18 14.33 2.84 8.74
C GLY A 18 14.55 3.83 7.59
N LYS A 19 14.44 3.39 6.34
CA LYS A 19 14.62 4.27 5.17
C LYS A 19 13.41 5.16 4.95
N LYS A 20 13.66 6.42 4.60
CA LYS A 20 12.62 7.36 4.16
C LYS A 20 12.15 6.99 2.76
N VAL A 21 10.87 6.64 2.62
CA VAL A 21 10.25 6.16 1.37
C VAL A 21 9.01 6.94 0.96
N GLY A 22 8.56 7.88 1.79
CA GLY A 22 7.37 8.68 1.52
C GLY A 22 7.42 10.04 2.20
N SER A 23 6.38 10.84 2.02
CA SER A 23 6.23 12.12 2.71
C SER A 23 6.06 11.94 4.22
N ASP A 24 6.35 12.99 5.02
CA ASP A 24 6.31 12.93 6.49
C ASP A 24 4.91 12.67 7.05
N ILE A 25 3.87 12.95 6.29
CA ILE A 25 2.48 12.73 6.71
C ILE A 25 1.97 11.32 6.37
N LEU A 26 2.71 10.56 5.55
CA LEU A 26 2.27 9.27 5.07
C LEU A 26 2.46 8.19 6.13
N SER A 27 1.37 7.53 6.51
CA SER A 27 1.39 6.29 7.28
C SER A 27 0.51 5.23 6.61
N ILE A 28 1.05 4.03 6.47
CA ILE A 28 0.36 2.88 5.87
C ILE A 28 0.45 1.72 6.83
N THR A 29 -0.70 1.09 7.10
CA THR A 29 -0.80 -0.09 7.95
C THR A 29 -1.42 -1.25 7.20
N ASP A 30 -1.13 -2.46 7.64
CA ASP A 30 -1.86 -3.68 7.28
C ASP A 30 -2.35 -4.37 8.56
N SER A 31 -3.60 -4.83 8.58
CA SER A 31 -4.21 -5.37 9.79
C SER A 31 -5.20 -6.49 9.48
N GLY A 32 -4.88 -7.70 9.90
CA GLY A 32 -5.80 -8.84 9.82
C GLY A 32 -6.85 -8.88 10.94
N ILE A 33 -6.72 -8.01 11.95
CA ILE A 33 -7.65 -7.96 13.10
C ILE A 33 -8.74 -6.89 12.94
N ASP A 34 -8.62 -5.98 11.96
CA ASP A 34 -9.63 -4.97 11.70
C ASP A 34 -10.81 -5.59 10.93
N ILE A 35 -12.02 -5.32 11.39
CA ILE A 35 -13.24 -5.87 10.79
C ILE A 35 -13.43 -5.29 9.38
N GLY A 36 -13.46 -6.17 8.40
CA GLY A 36 -13.60 -5.81 6.99
C GLY A 36 -13.36 -7.00 6.06
N SER A 37 -13.22 -6.75 4.78
CA SER A 37 -13.00 -7.81 3.77
C SER A 37 -11.66 -8.54 3.93
N GLY A 38 -10.70 -7.93 4.61
CA GLY A 38 -9.39 -8.50 4.91
C GLY A 38 -9.26 -9.08 6.33
N TYR A 39 -10.38 -9.24 7.06
CA TYR A 39 -10.34 -9.81 8.41
C TYR A 39 -9.88 -11.27 8.39
N VAL A 40 -8.71 -11.53 8.96
CA VAL A 40 -8.09 -12.86 9.08
C VAL A 40 -7.37 -12.91 10.42
N PRO A 41 -8.02 -13.35 11.51
CA PRO A 41 -7.45 -13.28 12.87
C PRO A 41 -6.27 -14.23 13.10
N TYR A 42 -6.16 -15.28 12.28
CA TYR A 42 -5.03 -16.19 12.20
C TYR A 42 -4.75 -16.49 10.75
N ASP A 43 -3.49 -16.52 10.36
CA ASP A 43 -3.08 -16.91 9.03
C ASP A 43 -3.08 -18.44 8.83
N ASP A 44 -2.73 -18.91 7.63
CA ASP A 44 -2.75 -20.34 7.30
C ASP A 44 -1.59 -21.14 7.93
N GLU A 45 -0.63 -20.47 8.56
CA GLU A 45 0.41 -21.07 9.39
C GLU A 45 0.03 -21.09 10.89
N GLY A 46 -1.15 -20.58 11.25
CA GLY A 46 -1.64 -20.50 12.62
C GLY A 46 -1.07 -19.32 13.41
N THR A 47 -0.39 -18.40 12.76
CA THR A 47 0.12 -17.18 13.40
C THR A 47 -1.00 -16.19 13.59
N LYS A 48 -1.11 -15.64 14.82
CA LYS A 48 -2.10 -14.59 15.13
C LYS A 48 -1.78 -13.32 14.36
N ALA A 49 -2.77 -12.80 13.65
CA ALA A 49 -2.63 -11.54 12.92
C ALA A 49 -2.44 -10.35 13.87
N THR A 50 -1.66 -9.39 13.42
CA THR A 50 -1.39 -8.13 14.12
C THR A 50 -1.67 -6.94 13.21
N LYS A 51 -1.70 -5.73 13.79
CA LYS A 51 -1.63 -4.49 13.02
C LYS A 51 -0.15 -4.13 12.83
N THR A 52 0.30 -4.12 11.59
CA THR A 52 1.68 -3.81 11.21
C THR A 52 1.75 -2.46 10.51
N TYR A 53 2.57 -1.55 11.02
CA TYR A 53 2.92 -0.33 10.29
C TYR A 53 3.97 -0.67 9.23
N LEU A 54 3.60 -0.59 7.97
CA LEU A 54 4.52 -0.73 6.84
C LEU A 54 5.33 0.55 6.66
N ILE A 55 4.63 1.68 6.63
CA ILE A 55 5.23 3.01 6.59
C ILE A 55 4.63 3.82 7.74
N LYS A 56 5.49 4.52 8.48
CA LYS A 56 5.07 5.43 9.55
C LYS A 56 5.78 6.76 9.39
N ASN A 57 5.03 7.84 9.23
CA ASN A 57 5.57 9.18 8.98
C ASN A 57 6.62 9.19 7.84
N GLY A 58 6.29 8.50 6.75
CA GLY A 58 7.13 8.37 5.57
C GLY A 58 8.34 7.45 5.68
N VAL A 59 8.55 6.81 6.82
CA VAL A 59 9.65 5.86 7.06
C VAL A 59 9.15 4.43 6.94
N LEU A 60 9.89 3.56 6.24
CA LEU A 60 9.61 2.13 6.17
C LEU A 60 9.89 1.49 7.54
N THR A 61 8.86 1.02 8.24
CA THR A 61 8.97 0.54 9.62
C THR A 61 8.67 -0.93 9.79
N GLY A 62 8.07 -1.58 8.79
CA GLY A 62 7.74 -2.99 8.88
C GLY A 62 7.50 -3.64 7.53
N ARG A 63 7.42 -4.95 7.56
CA ARG A 63 7.09 -5.82 6.42
C ARG A 63 6.02 -6.80 6.85
N LEU A 64 5.40 -7.45 5.88
CA LEU A 64 4.49 -8.56 6.12
C LEU A 64 5.27 -9.87 5.96
N HIS A 65 5.04 -10.81 6.85
CA HIS A 65 5.82 -12.04 6.92
C HIS A 65 4.98 -13.32 6.94
N SER A 66 5.53 -14.37 6.34
CA SER A 66 5.31 -15.78 6.66
C SER A 66 6.39 -16.25 7.65
N ALA A 67 6.27 -17.46 8.17
CA ALA A 67 7.29 -18.03 9.05
C ALA A 67 8.67 -18.10 8.37
N THR A 68 8.70 -18.47 7.09
CA THR A 68 9.92 -18.52 6.29
C THR A 68 10.58 -17.16 6.16
N THR A 69 9.83 -16.15 5.72
CA THR A 69 10.39 -14.81 5.50
C THR A 69 10.82 -14.13 6.78
N ALA A 70 10.08 -14.33 7.88
CA ALA A 70 10.45 -13.82 9.20
C ALA A 70 11.77 -14.42 9.68
N ALA A 71 11.94 -15.75 9.54
CA ALA A 71 13.17 -16.43 9.92
C ALA A 71 14.38 -15.98 9.08
N GLU A 72 14.23 -15.84 7.77
CA GLU A 72 15.32 -15.44 6.87
C GLU A 72 15.77 -13.99 7.06
N LEU A 73 14.83 -13.08 7.38
CA LEU A 73 15.14 -11.67 7.60
C LEU A 73 15.39 -11.33 9.07
N GLY A 74 15.17 -12.27 9.99
CA GLY A 74 15.33 -12.06 11.43
C GLY A 74 14.30 -11.08 11.99
N GLU A 75 13.07 -11.09 11.45
CA GLU A 75 11.97 -10.17 11.80
C GLU A 75 10.82 -10.92 12.47
N GLU A 76 9.87 -10.18 13.07
CA GLU A 76 8.75 -10.75 13.80
C GLU A 76 7.65 -11.25 12.85
N LEU A 77 6.93 -12.30 13.29
CA LEU A 77 5.75 -12.81 12.60
C LEU A 77 4.60 -11.79 12.60
N THR A 78 3.90 -11.66 11.49
CA THR A 78 2.81 -10.68 11.34
C THR A 78 1.43 -11.28 11.11
N GLY A 79 1.36 -12.61 10.87
CA GLY A 79 0.09 -13.31 10.60
C GLY A 79 -0.43 -13.02 9.19
N ASN A 80 0.46 -13.00 8.21
CA ASN A 80 0.15 -12.67 6.82
C ASN A 80 0.43 -13.82 5.85
N ALA A 81 0.71 -15.02 6.34
CA ALA A 81 0.92 -16.20 5.49
C ALA A 81 -0.42 -16.75 5.00
N ARG A 82 -0.65 -16.76 3.69
CA ARG A 82 -1.89 -17.24 3.11
C ARG A 82 -1.66 -18.06 1.85
N ALA A 83 -2.27 -19.25 1.81
CA ALA A 83 -2.26 -20.14 0.66
C ALA A 83 -3.39 -19.80 -0.33
N VAL A 84 -3.16 -20.05 -1.62
CA VAL A 84 -4.21 -19.96 -2.64
C VAL A 84 -5.26 -21.07 -2.43
N SER A 85 -4.82 -22.26 -2.04
CA SER A 85 -5.64 -23.41 -1.62
C SER A 85 -4.80 -24.31 -0.73
N ARG A 86 -5.44 -25.32 -0.13
CA ARG A 86 -4.80 -26.33 0.74
C ARG A 86 -3.63 -27.11 0.11
N GLU A 87 -3.46 -27.04 -1.20
CA GLU A 87 -2.42 -27.76 -1.95
C GLU A 87 -1.17 -26.92 -2.17
N PHE A 88 -1.20 -25.64 -1.77
CA PHE A 88 -0.09 -24.71 -1.96
C PHE A 88 0.47 -24.24 -0.62
N GLU A 89 1.76 -24.00 -0.60
CA GLU A 89 2.41 -23.38 0.55
C GLU A 89 1.89 -21.95 0.76
N PRO A 90 1.69 -21.52 2.01
CA PRO A 90 1.36 -20.14 2.32
C PRO A 90 2.47 -19.19 1.87
N ILE A 91 2.08 -18.09 1.25
CA ILE A 91 2.97 -16.99 0.87
C ILE A 91 2.50 -15.71 1.56
N VAL A 92 3.35 -14.71 1.64
CA VAL A 92 2.99 -13.42 2.24
C VAL A 92 1.87 -12.76 1.44
N ARG A 93 0.78 -12.37 2.14
CA ARG A 93 -0.37 -11.67 1.56
C ARG A 93 -0.85 -10.55 2.48
N MET A 94 -1.23 -9.44 1.87
CA MET A 94 -1.91 -8.34 2.55
C MET A 94 -3.26 -8.80 3.11
N THR A 95 -3.67 -8.18 4.21
CA THR A 95 -5.00 -8.30 4.81
C THR A 95 -5.81 -7.03 4.56
N THR A 96 -6.00 -6.19 5.54
CA THR A 96 -6.64 -4.89 5.37
C THR A 96 -5.56 -3.81 5.36
N THR A 97 -5.11 -3.44 4.15
CA THR A 97 -4.10 -2.38 3.99
C THR A 97 -4.79 -1.02 3.92
N VAL A 98 -4.38 -0.09 4.75
CA VAL A 98 -4.98 1.25 4.90
C VAL A 98 -3.91 2.32 4.85
N VAL A 99 -4.15 3.34 4.03
CA VAL A 99 -3.46 4.63 4.16
C VAL A 99 -4.18 5.40 5.27
N GLU A 100 -3.48 5.71 6.36
CA GLU A 100 -4.09 6.42 7.48
C GLU A 100 -4.51 7.83 7.03
N GLY A 101 -5.68 8.26 7.48
CA GLY A 101 -6.25 9.57 7.13
C GLY A 101 -5.43 10.71 7.73
N GLY A 102 -5.35 11.82 7.00
CA GLY A 102 -4.83 13.08 7.49
C GLY A 102 -5.92 13.96 8.14
N GLU A 103 -5.57 15.21 8.41
CA GLU A 103 -6.47 16.17 9.06
C GLU A 103 -7.35 16.95 8.07
N ASN A 104 -7.01 16.92 6.77
CA ASN A 104 -7.73 17.69 5.75
C ASN A 104 -9.03 17.01 5.34
N THR A 105 -10.07 17.78 5.14
CA THR A 105 -11.32 17.32 4.52
C THR A 105 -11.15 17.15 3.01
N PHE A 106 -12.05 16.41 2.39
CA PHE A 106 -12.07 16.25 0.93
C PHE A 106 -12.19 17.59 0.20
N GLU A 107 -13.04 18.48 0.70
CA GLU A 107 -13.26 19.81 0.16
C GLU A 107 -12.00 20.68 0.21
N GLU A 108 -11.26 20.62 1.31
CA GLU A 108 -9.99 21.34 1.46
C GLU A 108 -8.94 20.82 0.48
N LEU A 109 -8.84 19.49 0.31
CA LEU A 109 -7.90 18.89 -0.64
C LEU A 109 -8.23 19.31 -2.08
N ILE A 110 -9.49 19.22 -2.49
CA ILE A 110 -9.93 19.66 -3.83
C ILE A 110 -9.70 21.15 -4.00
N GLY A 111 -9.98 21.96 -2.97
CA GLY A 111 -9.83 23.41 -2.99
C GLY A 111 -8.42 23.92 -3.29
N ARG A 112 -7.39 23.12 -2.97
CA ARG A 112 -5.97 23.45 -3.23
C ARG A 112 -5.53 23.20 -4.67
N ILE A 113 -6.29 22.39 -5.44
CA ILE A 113 -5.92 22.00 -6.79
C ILE A 113 -6.22 23.12 -7.78
N LYS A 114 -5.22 23.76 -8.33
CA LYS A 114 -5.39 24.77 -9.40
C LYS A 114 -5.77 24.12 -10.73
N LYS A 115 -5.09 23.02 -11.10
CA LYS A 115 -5.36 22.24 -12.30
C LYS A 115 -4.94 20.79 -12.05
N GLY A 116 -5.87 19.86 -12.22
CA GLY A 116 -5.61 18.44 -11.97
C GLY A 116 -6.79 17.56 -12.30
N TYR A 117 -6.79 16.35 -11.74
CA TYR A 117 -7.84 15.37 -11.93
C TYR A 117 -8.23 14.74 -10.59
N TYR A 118 -9.52 14.56 -10.39
CA TYR A 118 -10.06 13.74 -9.32
C TYR A 118 -10.38 12.36 -9.84
N ILE A 119 -9.64 11.35 -9.41
CA ILE A 119 -9.90 9.95 -9.74
C ILE A 119 -10.87 9.39 -8.71
N LYS A 120 -12.14 9.30 -9.09
CA LYS A 120 -13.19 8.86 -8.17
C LYS A 120 -13.27 7.35 -8.05
N VAL A 121 -13.11 6.63 -9.16
CA VAL A 121 -13.20 5.18 -9.19
C VAL A 121 -12.06 4.62 -10.02
N PRO A 122 -11.09 3.91 -9.41
CA PRO A 122 -10.15 3.10 -10.17
C PRO A 122 -10.87 1.84 -10.70
N SER A 123 -10.42 1.31 -11.82
CA SER A 123 -10.91 0.02 -12.37
C SER A 123 -9.98 -1.12 -11.93
N HIS A 124 -8.76 -1.07 -12.41
CA HIS A 124 -7.72 -2.05 -12.09
C HIS A 124 -6.35 -1.37 -12.12
N GLY A 125 -5.39 -2.01 -11.52
CA GLY A 125 -4.01 -1.56 -11.53
C GLY A 125 -3.05 -2.74 -11.41
N SER A 126 -1.82 -2.52 -11.82
CA SER A 126 -0.72 -3.45 -11.64
C SER A 126 0.56 -2.67 -11.40
N GLY A 127 1.53 -3.29 -10.75
CA GLY A 127 2.84 -2.68 -10.53
C GLY A 127 3.62 -3.34 -9.42
N MET A 128 4.89 -2.94 -9.35
CA MET A 128 5.82 -3.22 -8.24
C MET A 128 6.54 -1.93 -7.90
N SER A 129 7.74 -1.68 -8.42
CA SER A 129 8.44 -0.39 -8.30
C SER A 129 7.85 0.70 -9.19
N THR A 130 7.23 0.32 -10.31
CA THR A 130 6.38 1.20 -11.14
C THR A 130 4.96 0.69 -11.12
N PHE A 131 3.99 1.58 -11.28
CA PHE A 131 2.59 1.20 -11.33
C PHE A 131 1.89 1.73 -12.59
N THR A 132 0.80 1.05 -12.93
CA THR A 132 -0.16 1.47 -13.97
C THR A 132 -1.56 1.28 -13.42
N ILE A 133 -2.38 2.33 -13.45
CA ILE A 133 -3.77 2.32 -12.98
C ILE A 133 -4.67 2.78 -14.12
N ALA A 134 -5.75 2.05 -14.39
CA ALA A 134 -6.80 2.45 -15.32
C ALA A 134 -7.98 3.04 -14.52
N PRO A 135 -8.25 4.35 -14.64
CA PRO A 135 -9.43 4.95 -14.03
C PRO A 135 -10.73 4.54 -14.74
N ASN A 136 -11.77 4.24 -13.96
CA ASN A 136 -13.11 4.03 -14.48
C ASN A 136 -13.91 5.34 -14.50
N LEU A 137 -13.71 6.18 -13.49
CA LEU A 137 -14.36 7.48 -13.39
C LEU A 137 -13.40 8.53 -12.87
N ALA A 138 -13.20 9.59 -13.68
CA ALA A 138 -12.34 10.70 -13.36
C ALA A 138 -13.03 12.03 -13.72
N TYR A 139 -12.67 13.09 -13.03
CA TYR A 139 -13.16 14.45 -13.25
C TYR A 139 -11.98 15.41 -13.39
N GLU A 140 -12.14 16.39 -14.26
CA GLU A 140 -11.25 17.55 -14.31
C GLU A 140 -11.45 18.41 -13.05
N VAL A 141 -10.35 18.90 -12.47
CA VAL A 141 -10.39 19.87 -11.37
C VAL A 141 -9.70 21.15 -11.82
N THR A 142 -10.39 22.27 -11.70
CA THR A 142 -9.85 23.58 -12.04
C THR A 142 -10.21 24.57 -10.95
N ASP A 143 -9.21 25.29 -10.43
CA ASP A 143 -9.38 26.29 -9.37
C ASP A 143 -10.23 25.79 -8.19
N GLY A 144 -9.91 24.60 -7.69
CA GLY A 144 -10.59 24.01 -6.55
C GLY A 144 -11.99 23.48 -6.81
N LYS A 145 -12.42 23.37 -8.08
CA LYS A 145 -13.76 22.92 -8.44
C LYS A 145 -13.72 21.68 -9.31
N ILE A 146 -14.51 20.68 -8.93
CA ILE A 146 -14.73 19.48 -9.74
C ILE A 146 -15.60 19.88 -10.93
N GLY A 147 -15.06 19.68 -12.13
CA GLY A 147 -15.70 20.01 -13.39
C GLY A 147 -16.31 18.78 -14.08
N ARG A 148 -16.18 18.74 -15.40
CA ARG A 148 -16.76 17.67 -16.23
C ARG A 148 -16.04 16.34 -16.05
N PRO A 149 -16.74 15.19 -16.27
CA PRO A 149 -16.10 13.91 -16.35
C PRO A 149 -15.14 13.85 -17.55
N VAL A 150 -14.00 13.18 -17.37
CA VAL A 150 -12.99 13.02 -18.39
C VAL A 150 -12.61 11.55 -18.52
N LYS A 151 -12.23 11.15 -19.75
CA LYS A 151 -11.70 9.80 -20.02
C LYS A 151 -10.20 9.84 -19.90
N ILE A 152 -9.68 9.09 -18.93
CA ILE A 152 -8.23 8.84 -18.75
C ILE A 152 -8.02 7.35 -18.99
N SER A 153 -7.17 7.01 -19.96
CA SER A 153 -6.94 5.60 -20.31
C SER A 153 -6.03 4.93 -19.29
N VAL A 154 -4.99 5.64 -18.84
CA VAL A 154 -4.00 5.09 -17.92
C VAL A 154 -3.30 6.20 -17.14
N ILE A 155 -2.94 5.90 -15.90
CA ILE A 155 -2.03 6.67 -15.05
C ILE A 155 -0.88 5.74 -14.71
N SER A 156 0.35 6.18 -14.90
CA SER A 156 1.54 5.42 -14.54
C SER A 156 2.53 6.28 -13.76
N GLY A 157 3.32 5.66 -12.92
CA GLY A 157 4.33 6.35 -12.12
C GLY A 157 5.29 5.39 -11.43
N ASN A 158 6.27 5.96 -10.75
CA ASN A 158 7.13 5.24 -9.82
C ASN A 158 6.52 5.30 -8.43
N VAL A 159 6.51 4.17 -7.72
CA VAL A 159 5.89 4.06 -6.38
C VAL A 159 6.55 5.01 -5.40
N PHE A 160 7.87 4.98 -5.26
CA PHE A 160 8.59 5.80 -4.28
C PHE A 160 8.50 7.30 -4.57
N GLU A 161 8.60 7.68 -5.85
CA GLU A 161 8.40 9.09 -6.24
C GLU A 161 6.99 9.55 -5.85
N THR A 162 5.98 8.73 -6.13
CA THR A 162 4.58 9.05 -5.81
C THR A 162 4.35 9.14 -4.30
N LEU A 163 4.89 8.20 -3.51
CA LEU A 163 4.77 8.23 -2.04
C LEU A 163 5.43 9.48 -1.44
N GLY A 164 6.49 9.99 -2.07
CA GLY A 164 7.16 11.23 -1.68
C GLY A 164 6.36 12.51 -1.98
N LEU A 165 5.40 12.43 -2.92
CA LEU A 165 4.58 13.56 -3.37
C LEU A 165 3.21 13.66 -2.67
N ILE A 166 2.93 12.79 -1.71
CA ILE A 166 1.67 12.82 -0.94
C ILE A 166 1.65 14.04 -0.02
N GLU A 167 0.59 14.83 -0.14
CA GLU A 167 0.33 16.07 0.62
C GLU A 167 -0.94 15.98 1.47
#